data_1f026d015e99883f8769b89dba6938c2
#
_entry.id   1f026d015e99883f8769b89dba6938c2
#
_cell.length_a   1.000
_cell.length_b   1.000
_cell.length_c   1.000
_cell.angle_alpha   90.00
_cell.angle_beta   90.00
_cell.angle_gamma   90.00
#
_symmetry.space_group_name_H-M   'P 1'
#
loop_
_entity.id
_entity.type
_entity.pdbx_description
1 polymer ?
#
loop_
_entity_poly.entity_id
_entity_poly.type
_entity_poly.pdbx_seq_one_letter_code
_entity_poly.pdbx_strand_id
1 'polypeptide(L)'
;MPMPSHLKGVLLALTGMILVRTDTVLGKRVELGQDLVQFYRGSGTALALFVGMAVAYRSRAWSMLRAVGGVGLATAFTYAMSTILFISALYLTSVANTLAIISTAPLFGTLFSRLALKEKLPVRTWVAACLAVGAVGIIVAGDIGGATSHLIGDLVALAQAMFMAGGFVLIRSRPKVNMVPCMALSGLL
;
A
#
# COMPACT_ATOMS: atom_id res chain seq x y z
N MET A 1 -9.86 -18.85 -29.77
CA MET A 1 -10.18 -17.42 -29.67
C MET A 1 -9.26 -16.78 -28.64
N PRO A 2 -8.52 -15.72 -28.93
CA PRO A 2 -7.70 -15.05 -27.92
C PRO A 2 -8.62 -14.38 -26.90
N MET A 3 -8.35 -14.62 -25.61
CA MET A 3 -9.11 -13.99 -24.52
C MET A 3 -9.00 -12.46 -24.61
N PRO A 4 -10.12 -11.72 -24.44
CA PRO A 4 -10.12 -10.27 -24.48
C PRO A 4 -9.18 -9.73 -23.38
N SER A 5 -8.44 -8.66 -23.71
CA SER A 5 -7.43 -8.03 -22.83
C SER A 5 -7.96 -7.68 -21.44
N HIS A 6 -9.23 -7.31 -21.35
CA HIS A 6 -9.91 -6.99 -20.11
C HIS A 6 -10.04 -8.23 -19.17
N LEU A 7 -10.38 -9.40 -19.74
CA LEU A 7 -10.52 -10.63 -18.96
C LEU A 7 -9.16 -11.12 -18.43
N LYS A 8 -8.08 -10.97 -19.22
CA LYS A 8 -6.71 -11.25 -18.76
C LYS A 8 -6.32 -10.36 -17.58
N GLY A 9 -6.65 -9.07 -17.63
CA GLY A 9 -6.40 -8.13 -16.54
C GLY A 9 -7.15 -8.51 -15.26
N VAL A 10 -8.43 -8.88 -15.38
CA VAL A 10 -9.26 -9.31 -14.23
C VAL A 10 -8.71 -10.60 -13.61
N LEU A 11 -8.34 -11.59 -14.43
CA LEU A 11 -7.76 -12.85 -13.94
C LEU A 11 -6.43 -12.63 -13.23
N LEU A 12 -5.55 -11.80 -13.78
CA LEU A 12 -4.28 -11.45 -13.15
C LEU A 12 -4.50 -10.73 -11.81
N ALA A 13 -5.46 -9.81 -11.74
CA ALA A 13 -5.80 -9.11 -10.50
C ALA A 13 -6.37 -10.07 -9.45
N LEU A 14 -7.27 -10.99 -9.83
CA LEU A 14 -7.81 -12.00 -8.92
C LEU A 14 -6.73 -12.96 -8.42
N THR A 15 -5.86 -13.44 -9.30
CA THR A 15 -4.74 -14.31 -8.92
C THR A 15 -3.80 -13.59 -7.95
N GLY A 16 -3.46 -12.32 -8.21
CA GLY A 16 -2.66 -11.49 -7.32
C GLY A 16 -3.33 -11.29 -5.95
N MET A 17 -4.63 -11.04 -5.91
CA MET A 17 -5.39 -10.92 -4.64
C MET A 17 -5.39 -12.21 -3.82
N ILE A 18 -5.56 -13.36 -4.46
CA ILE A 18 -5.54 -14.67 -3.77
C ILE A 18 -4.15 -14.92 -3.17
N LEU A 19 -3.09 -14.69 -3.93
CA LEU A 19 -1.71 -14.86 -3.47
C LEU A 19 -1.40 -13.95 -2.27
N VAL A 20 -1.78 -12.68 -2.31
CA VAL A 20 -1.58 -11.74 -1.19
C VAL A 20 -2.37 -12.13 0.05
N ARG A 21 -3.59 -12.65 -0.09
CA ARG A 21 -4.39 -13.13 1.06
C ARG A 21 -3.78 -14.37 1.70
N THR A 22 -3.27 -15.29 0.91
CA THR A 22 -2.61 -16.51 1.41
C THR A 22 -1.37 -16.16 2.23
N ASP A 23 -0.58 -15.20 1.78
CA ASP A 23 0.61 -14.70 2.47
C ASP A 23 0.28 -14.14 3.88
N THR A 24 -0.79 -13.35 4.00
CA THR A 24 -1.21 -12.74 5.27
C THR A 24 -1.70 -13.79 6.29
N VAL A 25 -2.39 -14.83 5.83
CA VAL A 25 -2.90 -15.92 6.69
C VAL A 25 -1.78 -16.84 7.16
N LEU A 26 -0.84 -17.16 6.25
CA LEU A 26 0.32 -18.01 6.58
C LEU A 26 1.26 -17.31 7.55
N GLY A 27 1.54 -16.03 7.37
CA GLY A 27 2.40 -15.25 8.25
C GLY A 27 1.92 -15.21 9.71
N LYS A 28 0.59 -15.17 9.94
CA LYS A 28 0.01 -15.22 11.29
C LYS A 28 0.04 -16.61 11.94
N ARG A 29 0.00 -17.70 11.14
CA ARG A 29 -0.02 -19.07 11.66
C ARG A 29 1.35 -19.59 12.10
N VAL A 30 2.43 -19.00 11.62
CA VAL A 30 3.79 -19.53 11.81
C VAL A 30 4.49 -18.89 13.03
N GLU A 31 3.81 -18.01 13.81
CA GLU A 31 4.37 -17.33 14.99
C GLU A 31 5.78 -16.72 14.76
N LEU A 32 6.08 -16.35 13.52
CA LEU A 32 7.34 -15.69 13.17
C LEU A 32 7.34 -14.27 13.75
N GLY A 33 8.47 -13.84 14.26
CA GLY A 33 8.65 -12.47 14.70
C GLY A 33 8.34 -11.48 13.58
N GLN A 34 7.83 -10.30 13.94
CA GLN A 34 7.44 -9.24 13.02
C GLN A 34 8.52 -8.94 11.96
N ASP A 35 9.78 -8.89 12.40
CA ASP A 35 10.93 -8.55 11.54
C ASP A 35 11.19 -9.62 10.47
N LEU A 36 11.03 -10.90 10.82
CA LEU A 36 11.17 -12.01 9.88
C LEU A 36 10.08 -11.99 8.81
N VAL A 37 8.83 -11.80 9.21
CA VAL A 37 7.70 -11.70 8.26
C VAL A 37 7.93 -10.54 7.29
N GLN A 38 8.39 -9.40 7.80
CA GLN A 38 8.66 -8.21 7.01
C GLN A 38 9.79 -8.43 6.01
N PHE A 39 10.89 -9.06 6.46
CA PHE A 39 12.03 -9.40 5.61
C PHE A 39 11.64 -10.36 4.47
N TYR A 40 10.94 -11.46 4.78
CA TYR A 40 10.51 -12.42 3.76
C TYR A 40 9.52 -11.81 2.77
N ARG A 41 8.61 -10.97 3.24
CA ARG A 41 7.64 -10.29 2.38
C ARG A 41 8.31 -9.25 1.47
N GLY A 42 9.22 -8.45 1.99
CA GLY A 42 9.99 -7.47 1.22
C GLY A 42 10.86 -8.14 0.17
N SER A 43 11.71 -9.09 0.60
CA SER A 43 12.61 -9.82 -0.29
C SER A 43 11.87 -10.65 -1.34
N GLY A 44 10.78 -11.31 -0.97
CA GLY A 44 9.95 -12.08 -1.90
C GLY A 44 9.29 -11.18 -2.96
N THR A 45 8.74 -10.05 -2.54
CA THR A 45 8.14 -9.07 -3.45
C THR A 45 9.20 -8.46 -4.39
N ALA A 46 10.35 -8.07 -3.87
CA ALA A 46 11.47 -7.56 -4.67
C ALA A 46 11.92 -8.60 -5.70
N LEU A 47 12.19 -9.84 -5.26
CA LEU A 47 12.62 -10.90 -6.15
C LEU A 47 11.59 -11.17 -7.26
N ALA A 48 10.32 -11.31 -6.92
CA ALA A 48 9.25 -11.57 -7.89
C ALA A 48 9.13 -10.44 -8.93
N LEU A 49 9.21 -9.18 -8.49
CA LEU A 49 9.12 -8.03 -9.38
C LEU A 49 10.38 -7.85 -10.22
N PHE A 50 11.58 -8.09 -9.68
CA PHE A 50 12.82 -8.05 -10.45
C PHE A 50 12.87 -9.16 -11.50
N VAL A 51 12.50 -10.39 -11.15
CA VAL A 51 12.40 -11.52 -12.09
C VAL A 51 11.34 -11.23 -13.15
N GLY A 52 10.14 -10.79 -12.76
CA GLY A 52 9.09 -10.40 -13.67
C GLY A 52 9.51 -9.29 -14.64
N MET A 53 10.23 -8.29 -14.14
CA MET A 53 10.77 -7.21 -14.96
C MET A 53 11.87 -7.69 -15.90
N ALA A 54 12.77 -8.56 -15.44
CA ALA A 54 13.81 -9.14 -16.28
C ALA A 54 13.24 -9.99 -17.42
N VAL A 55 12.20 -10.78 -17.15
CA VAL A 55 11.51 -11.60 -18.15
C VAL A 55 10.70 -10.74 -19.13
N ALA A 56 9.93 -9.78 -18.62
CA ALA A 56 9.03 -8.96 -19.45
C ALA A 56 9.77 -7.90 -20.29
N TYR A 57 10.79 -7.26 -19.73
CA TYR A 57 11.47 -6.11 -20.35
C TYR A 57 12.91 -6.41 -20.79
N ARG A 58 13.44 -7.57 -20.45
CA ARG A 58 14.74 -8.09 -20.89
C ARG A 58 15.86 -7.01 -20.87
N SER A 59 16.35 -6.59 -22.04
CA SER A 59 17.42 -5.57 -22.16
C SER A 59 17.02 -4.15 -21.72
N ARG A 60 15.71 -3.84 -21.64
CA ARG A 60 15.20 -2.52 -21.23
C ARG A 60 15.01 -2.38 -19.72
N ALA A 61 15.07 -3.48 -18.95
CA ALA A 61 14.88 -3.46 -17.50
C ALA A 61 15.86 -2.49 -16.80
N TRP A 62 17.12 -2.53 -17.18
CA TRP A 62 18.16 -1.65 -16.60
C TRP A 62 17.97 -0.17 -16.91
N SER A 63 17.56 0.15 -18.14
CA SER A 63 17.26 1.55 -18.51
C SER A 63 16.03 2.09 -17.78
N MET A 64 15.04 1.24 -17.51
CA MET A 64 13.85 1.60 -16.75
C MET A 64 14.17 1.88 -15.28
N LEU A 65 15.05 1.10 -14.65
CA LEU A 65 15.56 1.36 -13.29
C LEU A 65 16.28 2.70 -13.20
N ARG A 66 17.11 3.02 -14.18
CA ARG A 66 17.80 4.33 -14.23
C ARG A 66 16.85 5.50 -14.49
N ALA A 67 15.73 5.25 -15.18
CA ALA A 67 14.73 6.28 -15.49
C ALA A 67 13.75 6.57 -14.33
N VAL A 68 13.86 5.86 -13.20
CA VAL A 68 12.96 6.02 -12.03
C VAL A 68 12.93 7.46 -11.52
N GLY A 69 14.09 8.14 -11.52
CA GLY A 69 14.17 9.54 -11.07
C GLY A 69 13.74 9.76 -9.61
N GLY A 70 13.78 11.02 -9.15
CA GLY A 70 13.47 11.37 -7.75
C GLY A 70 12.03 11.04 -7.34
N VAL A 71 11.04 11.25 -8.22
CA VAL A 71 9.63 10.94 -7.94
C VAL A 71 9.41 9.43 -7.80
N GLY A 72 10.09 8.62 -8.61
CA GLY A 72 10.01 7.18 -8.49
C GLY A 72 10.65 6.65 -7.20
N LEU A 73 11.78 7.23 -6.77
CA LEU A 73 12.38 6.91 -5.47
C LEU A 73 11.46 7.31 -4.31
N ALA A 74 10.86 8.50 -4.36
CA ALA A 74 9.88 8.92 -3.36
C ALA A 74 8.67 7.96 -3.32
N THR A 75 8.20 7.49 -4.49
CA THR A 75 7.15 6.48 -4.58
C THR A 75 7.60 5.15 -3.96
N ALA A 76 8.80 4.68 -4.25
CA ALA A 76 9.36 3.46 -3.66
C ALA A 76 9.43 3.57 -2.13
N PHE A 77 9.92 4.69 -1.62
CA PHE A 77 9.99 4.96 -0.19
C PHE A 77 8.62 4.99 0.48
N THR A 78 7.62 5.68 -0.10
CA THR A 78 6.27 5.73 0.46
C THR A 78 5.62 4.34 0.50
N TYR A 79 5.84 3.50 -0.51
CA TYR A 79 5.33 2.13 -0.52
C TYR A 79 6.06 1.22 0.47
N ALA A 80 7.39 1.32 0.58
CA ALA A 80 8.15 0.58 1.57
C ALA A 80 7.68 0.92 2.98
N MET A 81 7.59 2.21 3.30
CA MET A 81 7.12 2.69 4.60
C MET A 81 5.68 2.27 4.88
N SER A 82 4.80 2.34 3.88
CA SER A 82 3.44 1.84 3.99
C SER A 82 3.39 0.33 4.32
N THR A 83 4.26 -0.49 3.72
CA THR A 83 4.30 -1.93 3.99
C THR A 83 4.82 -2.22 5.40
N ILE A 84 5.87 -1.52 5.84
CA ILE A 84 6.42 -1.62 7.19
C ILE A 84 5.37 -1.28 8.24
N LEU A 85 4.72 -0.14 8.08
CA LEU A 85 3.68 0.33 9.00
C LEU A 85 2.46 -0.59 9.01
N PHE A 86 2.09 -1.18 7.86
CA PHE A 86 0.99 -2.14 7.77
C PHE A 86 1.23 -3.37 8.64
N ILE A 87 2.40 -3.99 8.50
CA ILE A 87 2.76 -5.16 9.29
C ILE A 87 2.82 -4.78 10.77
N SER A 88 3.47 -3.67 11.11
CA SER A 88 3.55 -3.19 12.49
C SER A 88 2.17 -2.95 13.11
N ALA A 89 1.23 -2.35 12.36
CA ALA A 89 -0.15 -2.17 12.81
C ALA A 89 -0.84 -3.49 13.11
N LEU A 90 -0.68 -4.51 12.26
CA LEU A 90 -1.27 -5.84 12.48
C LEU A 90 -0.79 -6.55 13.74
N TYR A 91 0.42 -6.22 14.22
CA TYR A 91 0.95 -6.75 15.49
C TYR A 91 0.53 -5.92 16.71
N LEU A 92 0.30 -4.62 16.53
CA LEU A 92 0.01 -3.69 17.61
C LEU A 92 -1.50 -3.49 17.87
N THR A 93 -2.37 -3.74 16.87
CA THR A 93 -3.82 -3.65 17.03
C THR A 93 -4.54 -4.82 16.34
N SER A 94 -5.86 -4.83 16.40
CA SER A 94 -6.64 -5.88 15.76
C SER A 94 -6.59 -5.77 14.22
N VAL A 95 -6.68 -6.92 13.53
CA VAL A 95 -6.77 -6.94 12.06
C VAL A 95 -7.96 -6.15 11.55
N ALA A 96 -9.09 -6.22 12.27
CA ALA A 96 -10.32 -5.52 11.90
C ALA A 96 -10.12 -4.00 11.97
N ASN A 97 -9.52 -3.49 13.05
CA ASN A 97 -9.21 -2.07 13.21
C ASN A 97 -8.23 -1.59 12.13
N THR A 98 -7.14 -2.34 11.93
CA THR A 98 -6.14 -2.04 10.89
C THR A 98 -6.80 -1.90 9.53
N LEU A 99 -7.61 -2.87 9.10
CA LEU A 99 -8.26 -2.83 7.79
C LEU A 99 -9.31 -1.73 7.68
N ALA A 100 -10.06 -1.44 8.75
CA ALA A 100 -11.03 -0.35 8.78
C ALA A 100 -10.33 1.01 8.64
N ILE A 101 -9.23 1.25 9.36
CA ILE A 101 -8.46 2.49 9.28
C ILE A 101 -7.82 2.64 7.90
N ILE A 102 -7.23 1.58 7.33
CA ILE A 102 -6.62 1.60 6.00
C ILE A 102 -7.64 1.88 4.90
N SER A 103 -8.90 1.47 5.06
CA SER A 103 -9.96 1.79 4.10
C SER A 103 -10.18 3.29 3.91
N THR A 104 -9.66 4.13 4.80
CA THR A 104 -9.65 5.59 4.65
C THR A 104 -8.56 6.13 3.72
N ALA A 105 -7.59 5.31 3.30
CA ALA A 105 -6.48 5.73 2.43
C ALA A 105 -6.92 6.46 1.14
N PRO A 106 -8.00 6.06 0.43
CA PRO A 106 -8.49 6.80 -0.74
C PRO A 106 -8.91 8.25 -0.41
N LEU A 107 -9.38 8.50 0.82
CA LEU A 107 -9.77 9.84 1.26
C LEU A 107 -8.54 10.73 1.47
N PHE A 108 -7.50 10.21 2.13
CA PHE A 108 -6.20 10.90 2.20
C PHE A 108 -5.62 11.13 0.81
N GLY A 109 -5.76 10.15 -0.11
CA GLY A 109 -5.34 10.28 -1.50
C GLY A 109 -6.03 11.44 -2.22
N THR A 110 -7.34 11.61 -2.04
CA THR A 110 -8.07 12.74 -2.62
C THR A 110 -7.67 14.08 -1.99
N LEU A 111 -7.47 14.11 -0.67
CA LEU A 111 -6.99 15.31 0.03
C LEU A 111 -5.59 15.71 -0.43
N PHE A 112 -4.66 14.77 -0.52
CA PHE A 112 -3.31 15.03 -1.01
C PHE A 112 -3.29 15.42 -2.49
N SER A 113 -4.16 14.82 -3.34
CA SER A 113 -4.32 15.26 -4.73
C SER A 113 -4.79 16.70 -4.82
N ARG A 114 -5.70 17.13 -3.94
CA ARG A 114 -6.12 18.53 -3.88
C ARG A 114 -4.97 19.45 -3.51
N LEU A 115 -4.17 19.09 -2.50
CA LEU A 115 -3.06 19.91 -2.01
C LEU A 115 -1.90 19.94 -3.03
N ALA A 116 -1.52 18.79 -3.58
CA ALA A 116 -0.37 18.68 -4.47
C ALA A 116 -0.70 19.03 -5.94
N LEU A 117 -1.87 18.61 -6.44
CA LEU A 117 -2.27 18.77 -7.84
C LEU A 117 -3.30 19.89 -8.04
N LYS A 118 -3.73 20.57 -6.95
CA LYS A 118 -4.72 21.65 -6.95
C LYS A 118 -6.05 21.27 -7.62
N GLU A 119 -6.43 19.99 -7.54
CA GLU A 119 -7.69 19.49 -8.09
C GLU A 119 -8.89 19.94 -7.26
N LYS A 120 -9.99 20.29 -7.91
CA LYS A 120 -11.26 20.60 -7.21
C LYS A 120 -11.93 19.30 -6.79
N LEU A 121 -12.13 19.11 -5.49
CA LEU A 121 -12.85 17.96 -4.95
C LEU A 121 -14.37 18.20 -4.97
N PRO A 122 -15.16 17.24 -5.45
CA PRO A 122 -16.61 17.33 -5.35
C PRO A 122 -17.07 17.23 -3.88
N VAL A 123 -18.20 17.83 -3.57
CA VAL A 123 -18.79 17.85 -2.21
C VAL A 123 -18.97 16.44 -1.65
N ARG A 124 -19.29 15.46 -2.51
CA ARG A 124 -19.42 14.04 -2.13
C ARG A 124 -18.16 13.48 -1.46
N THR A 125 -16.98 13.92 -1.89
CA THR A 125 -15.70 13.50 -1.30
C THR A 125 -15.52 14.05 0.10
N TRP A 126 -15.99 15.28 0.37
CA TRP A 126 -15.98 15.87 1.71
C TRP A 126 -16.89 15.13 2.68
N VAL A 127 -18.11 14.79 2.22
CA VAL A 127 -19.03 13.97 3.03
C VAL A 127 -18.41 12.61 3.34
N ALA A 128 -17.83 11.94 2.35
CA ALA A 128 -17.15 10.65 2.57
C ALA A 128 -15.96 10.79 3.53
N ALA A 129 -15.19 11.88 3.45
CA ALA A 129 -14.08 12.15 4.36
C ALA A 129 -14.56 12.34 5.82
N CYS A 130 -15.64 13.10 6.04
CA CYS A 130 -16.21 13.28 7.36
C CYS A 130 -16.73 11.96 7.95
N LEU A 131 -17.41 11.14 7.15
CA LEU A 131 -17.90 9.83 7.57
C LEU A 131 -16.74 8.89 7.96
N ALA A 132 -15.67 8.89 7.18
CA ALA A 132 -14.50 8.04 7.46
C ALA A 132 -13.74 8.52 8.72
N VAL A 133 -13.56 9.82 8.90
CA VAL A 133 -12.97 10.36 10.13
C VAL A 133 -13.84 10.01 11.34
N GLY A 134 -15.17 10.11 11.20
CA GLY A 134 -16.10 9.68 12.24
C GLY A 134 -15.98 8.19 12.56
N ALA A 135 -15.88 7.33 11.55
CA ALA A 135 -15.72 5.88 11.74
C ALA A 135 -14.39 5.55 12.46
N VAL A 136 -13.28 6.16 12.03
CA VAL A 136 -11.99 6.00 12.72
C VAL A 136 -12.06 6.53 14.16
N GLY A 137 -12.73 7.66 14.36
CA GLY A 137 -12.96 8.22 15.71
C GLY A 137 -13.70 7.25 16.64
N ILE A 138 -14.71 6.54 16.14
CA ILE A 138 -15.46 5.53 16.90
C ILE A 138 -14.55 4.34 17.25
N ILE A 139 -13.72 3.88 16.30
CA ILE A 139 -12.78 2.76 16.53
C ILE A 139 -11.77 3.14 17.61
N VAL A 140 -11.13 4.29 17.48
CA VAL A 140 -10.13 4.78 18.44
C VAL A 140 -10.78 5.04 19.82
N ALA A 141 -12.01 5.57 19.84
CA ALA A 141 -12.73 5.78 21.10
C ALA A 141 -13.09 4.47 21.80
N GLY A 142 -13.38 3.41 21.04
CA GLY A 142 -13.64 2.07 21.59
C GLY A 142 -12.39 1.45 22.24
N ASP A 143 -11.20 1.85 21.81
CA ASP A 143 -9.93 1.36 22.36
C ASP A 143 -9.38 2.24 23.52
N ILE A 144 -10.01 3.39 23.80
CA ILE A 144 -9.71 4.26 24.95
C ILE A 144 -10.21 3.58 26.23
N GLY A 145 -9.49 2.72 26.78
CA GLY A 145 -9.86 1.92 28.00
C GLY A 145 -9.33 0.50 27.91
N GLY A 146 -8.82 0.13 26.71
CA GLY A 146 -8.08 -1.08 26.47
C GLY A 146 -6.57 -0.92 26.73
N ALA A 147 -5.79 -1.90 26.31
CA ALA A 147 -4.33 -1.82 26.39
C ALA A 147 -3.82 -0.65 25.52
N THR A 148 -2.91 0.15 26.07
CA THR A 148 -2.27 1.29 25.37
C THR A 148 -1.62 0.88 24.02
N SER A 149 -1.30 -0.41 23.86
CA SER A 149 -0.81 -0.97 22.59
C SER A 149 -1.80 -0.83 21.43
N HIS A 150 -3.11 -0.92 21.68
CA HIS A 150 -4.11 -0.78 20.62
C HIS A 150 -4.15 0.63 20.03
N LEU A 151 -4.08 1.66 20.86
CA LEU A 151 -4.00 3.05 20.39
C LEU A 151 -2.76 3.33 19.54
N ILE A 152 -1.61 2.81 19.94
CA ILE A 152 -0.38 2.93 19.15
C ILE A 152 -0.55 2.23 17.79
N GLY A 153 -1.13 1.02 17.79
CA GLY A 153 -1.41 0.27 16.57
C GLY A 153 -2.34 1.01 15.60
N ASP A 154 -3.38 1.65 16.13
CA ASP A 154 -4.33 2.45 15.33
C ASP A 154 -3.67 3.69 14.73
N LEU A 155 -2.80 4.38 15.50
CA LEU A 155 -2.00 5.50 14.99
C LEU A 155 -1.02 5.05 13.89
N VAL A 156 -0.39 3.89 14.05
CA VAL A 156 0.48 3.29 13.03
C VAL A 156 -0.32 2.93 11.78
N ALA A 157 -1.54 2.37 11.92
CA ALA A 157 -2.43 2.10 10.79
C ALA A 157 -2.86 3.39 10.06
N LEU A 158 -3.10 4.46 10.80
CA LEU A 158 -3.41 5.77 10.21
C LEU A 158 -2.22 6.33 9.43
N ALA A 159 -1.02 6.28 10.01
CA ALA A 159 0.20 6.68 9.32
C ALA A 159 0.42 5.84 8.05
N GLN A 160 0.18 4.54 8.10
CA GLN A 160 0.23 3.65 6.94
C GLN A 160 -0.73 4.10 5.84
N ALA A 161 -1.99 4.42 6.18
CA ALA A 161 -2.99 4.91 5.23
C ALA A 161 -2.52 6.22 4.55
N MET A 162 -1.87 7.12 5.30
CA MET A 162 -1.32 8.37 4.75
C MET A 162 -0.14 8.11 3.80
N PHE A 163 0.80 7.23 4.15
CA PHE A 163 1.91 6.87 3.26
C PHE A 163 1.42 6.21 1.98
N MET A 164 0.47 5.29 2.09
CA MET A 164 -0.17 4.66 0.93
C MET A 164 -0.86 5.68 0.02
N ALA A 165 -1.60 6.63 0.61
CA ALA A 165 -2.23 7.72 -0.11
C ALA A 165 -1.22 8.62 -0.82
N GLY A 166 -0.12 8.96 -0.14
CA GLY A 166 0.99 9.72 -0.72
C GLY A 166 1.60 9.02 -1.94
N GLY A 167 1.81 7.71 -1.85
CA GLY A 167 2.27 6.89 -2.98
C GLY A 167 1.33 6.96 -4.19
N PHE A 168 0.01 6.87 -3.99
CA PHE A 168 -0.97 7.02 -5.07
C PHE A 168 -0.91 8.39 -5.74
N VAL A 169 -0.74 9.46 -4.97
CA VAL A 169 -0.64 10.82 -5.52
C VAL A 169 0.66 11.01 -6.30
N LEU A 170 1.78 10.46 -5.81
CA LEU A 170 3.05 10.48 -6.54
C LEU A 170 2.95 9.74 -7.88
N ILE A 171 2.32 8.57 -7.91
CA ILE A 171 2.06 7.82 -9.14
C ILE A 171 1.21 8.67 -10.11
N ARG A 172 0.13 9.27 -9.61
CA ARG A 172 -0.77 10.10 -10.41
C ARG A 172 -0.10 11.36 -10.96
N SER A 173 0.88 11.92 -10.26
CA SER A 173 1.63 13.11 -10.69
C SER A 173 2.50 12.86 -11.93
N ARG A 174 2.83 11.59 -12.24
CA ARG A 174 3.72 11.20 -13.34
C ARG A 174 3.17 10.00 -14.12
N PRO A 175 2.06 10.15 -14.85
CA PRO A 175 1.37 9.03 -15.52
C PRO A 175 2.19 8.35 -16.63
N LYS A 176 3.26 8.99 -17.12
CA LYS A 176 4.16 8.44 -18.14
C LYS A 176 5.30 7.59 -17.61
N VAL A 177 5.53 7.58 -16.28
CA VAL A 177 6.61 6.80 -15.67
C VAL A 177 6.10 5.39 -15.38
N ASN A 178 6.88 4.39 -15.81
CA ASN A 178 6.55 3.01 -15.47
C ASN A 178 6.82 2.77 -13.97
N MET A 179 5.78 2.37 -13.24
CA MET A 179 5.84 2.21 -11.78
C MET A 179 6.35 0.83 -11.33
N VAL A 180 6.49 -0.14 -12.24
CA VAL A 180 7.01 -1.48 -11.91
C VAL A 180 8.39 -1.42 -11.26
N PRO A 181 9.39 -0.65 -11.78
CA PRO A 181 10.68 -0.50 -11.13
C PRO A 181 10.60 0.13 -9.73
N CYS A 182 9.67 1.09 -9.54
CA CYS A 182 9.48 1.75 -8.24
C CYS A 182 8.97 0.75 -7.18
N MET A 183 8.02 -0.10 -7.55
CA MET A 183 7.51 -1.16 -6.66
C MET A 183 8.56 -2.24 -6.39
N ALA A 184 9.41 -2.58 -7.37
CA ALA A 184 10.52 -3.51 -7.15
C ALA A 184 11.55 -2.94 -6.15
N LEU A 185 11.84 -1.65 -6.23
CA LEU A 185 12.74 -0.97 -5.30
C LEU A 185 12.14 -0.85 -3.89
N SER A 186 10.81 -0.69 -3.76
CA SER A 186 10.16 -0.62 -2.45
C SER A 186 10.27 -1.93 -1.65
N GLY A 187 10.43 -3.07 -2.32
CA GLY A 187 10.65 -4.36 -1.67
C GLY A 187 12.09 -4.56 -1.16
N LEU A 188 13.04 -3.69 -1.55
CA LEU A 188 14.44 -3.70 -1.08
C LEU A 188 14.68 -2.75 0.09
N LEU A 189 13.79 -1.80 0.31
CA LEU A 189 13.83 -0.82 1.40
C LEU A 189 13.12 -1.34 2.64
#